data_172206b4cb29843e10da787860facd05
#
_entry.id   172206b4cb29843e10da787860facd05
#
_cell.length_a   1.000
_cell.length_b   1.000
_cell.length_c   1.000
_cell.angle_alpha   90.00
_cell.angle_beta   90.00
_cell.angle_gamma   90.00
#
_symmetry.space_group_name_H-M   'P 1'
#
loop_
_entity.id
_entity.type
_entity.pdbx_description
1 polymer ?
#
loop_
_entity_poly.entity_id
_entity_poly.type
_entity_poly.pdbx_seq_one_letter_code
_entity_poly.pdbx_strand_id
1 'polypeptide(L)'
;PRYCEADPFEGGKQAVAEAWRNVTAVGAKPLAITDNLNFGNPERPEIMGQFVGALRGIADACRVLDFPVVSGNVSLYNETNGRGILPTPSIGGVGLLDDFTKSATLAFKAEGEAILLIGETKGWLGQSIYLRDVCGREEGAPPPVDLAAEKRNGDVVRGMIRAGTATAVHDLSDGGLLVALAEMAMAGNIGAVLDAAPAAIVPHGYWFGEDQARYVVTVRDADLLGVLSKLKAIEVPCVQIGKTGGDAVTIAGEQPVKIEKLRHAFERWLPDYMAGKN
;
A
#
# COMPACT_ATOMS: atom_id res chain seq x y z
N PRO A 1 11.18 4.07 6.31
CA PRO A 1 12.00 4.76 7.36
C PRO A 1 11.18 5.76 8.18
N ARG A 2 10.36 6.65 7.55
CA ARG A 2 9.56 7.68 8.25
C ARG A 2 8.71 7.12 9.39
N TYR A 3 8.01 6.04 9.14
CA TYR A 3 7.16 5.40 10.15
C TYR A 3 7.98 4.86 11.31
N CYS A 4 9.11 4.21 11.01
CA CYS A 4 10.01 3.72 12.06
C CYS A 4 10.70 4.83 12.85
N GLU A 5 10.93 6.01 12.25
CA GLU A 5 11.46 7.17 12.96
C GLU A 5 10.43 7.72 13.95
N ALA A 6 9.16 7.82 13.54
CA ALA A 6 8.09 8.35 14.37
C ALA A 6 7.62 7.35 15.45
N ASP A 7 7.51 6.09 15.11
CA ASP A 7 7.19 4.96 16.01
C ASP A 7 7.84 3.68 15.50
N PRO A 8 8.95 3.24 16.10
CA PRO A 8 9.67 2.05 15.64
C PRO A 8 8.83 0.76 15.69
N PHE A 9 7.93 0.64 16.65
CA PHE A 9 7.08 -0.54 16.79
C PHE A 9 6.04 -0.62 15.67
N GLU A 10 5.29 0.47 15.43
CA GLU A 10 4.31 0.52 14.34
C GLU A 10 4.99 0.44 12.98
N GLY A 11 6.12 1.14 12.80
CA GLY A 11 6.90 1.07 11.55
C GLY A 11 7.46 -0.33 11.26
N GLY A 12 7.87 -1.06 12.30
CA GLY A 12 8.28 -2.47 12.17
C GLY A 12 7.13 -3.39 11.76
N LYS A 13 5.94 -3.21 12.35
CA LYS A 13 4.72 -3.94 11.93
C LYS A 13 4.37 -3.63 10.48
N GLN A 14 4.39 -2.34 10.11
CA GLN A 14 4.03 -1.87 8.78
C GLN A 14 4.94 -2.49 7.71
N ALA A 15 6.25 -2.53 7.92
CA ALA A 15 7.19 -3.08 6.95
C ALA A 15 6.89 -4.57 6.61
N VAL A 16 6.51 -5.38 7.60
CA VAL A 16 6.09 -6.76 7.38
C VAL A 16 4.71 -6.85 6.73
N ALA A 17 3.75 -6.04 7.21
CA ALA A 17 2.39 -6.02 6.68
C ALA A 17 2.37 -5.60 5.21
N GLU A 18 3.18 -4.62 4.81
CA GLU A 18 3.33 -4.19 3.42
C GLU A 18 3.87 -5.31 2.53
N ALA A 19 4.96 -5.98 2.94
CA ALA A 19 5.49 -7.13 2.19
C ALA A 19 4.44 -8.25 2.06
N TRP A 20 3.66 -8.50 3.11
CA TRP A 20 2.58 -9.47 3.11
C TRP A 20 1.45 -9.08 2.15
N ARG A 21 1.04 -7.78 2.14
CA ARG A 21 0.03 -7.24 1.19
C ARG A 21 0.50 -7.36 -0.25
N ASN A 22 1.74 -6.97 -0.55
CA ASN A 22 2.31 -7.04 -1.90
C ASN A 22 2.28 -8.48 -2.45
N VAL A 23 2.71 -9.46 -1.64
CA VAL A 23 2.64 -10.88 -2.01
C VAL A 23 1.20 -11.34 -2.20
N THR A 24 0.29 -10.87 -1.36
CA THR A 24 -1.14 -11.20 -1.43
C THR A 24 -1.81 -10.57 -2.65
N ALA A 25 -1.47 -9.34 -3.02
CA ALA A 25 -2.07 -8.60 -4.14
C ALA A 25 -1.85 -9.27 -5.50
N VAL A 26 -0.80 -10.09 -5.64
CA VAL A 26 -0.59 -10.91 -6.86
C VAL A 26 -1.27 -12.29 -6.78
N GLY A 27 -1.93 -12.62 -5.67
CA GLY A 27 -2.62 -13.90 -5.45
C GLY A 27 -1.77 -15.00 -4.80
N ALA A 28 -0.49 -14.72 -4.50
CA ALA A 28 0.40 -15.66 -3.84
C ALA A 28 0.04 -15.84 -2.36
N LYS A 29 0.26 -17.03 -1.82
CA LYS A 29 0.24 -17.27 -0.38
C LYS A 29 1.56 -16.80 0.22
N PRO A 30 1.58 -15.81 1.12
CA PRO A 30 2.78 -15.43 1.84
C PRO A 30 3.33 -16.61 2.66
N LEU A 31 4.62 -16.88 2.60
CA LEU A 31 5.25 -18.02 3.26
C LEU A 31 6.31 -17.62 4.28
N ALA A 32 7.20 -16.68 3.91
CA ALA A 32 8.32 -16.30 4.75
C ALA A 32 8.88 -14.94 4.34
N ILE A 33 9.63 -14.31 5.25
CA ILE A 33 10.39 -13.10 4.96
C ILE A 33 11.90 -13.30 5.17
N THR A 34 12.67 -12.47 4.48
CA THR A 34 14.02 -12.11 4.86
C THR A 34 14.02 -10.66 5.32
N ASP A 35 14.80 -10.31 6.33
CA ASP A 35 14.96 -8.94 6.77
C ASP A 35 16.36 -8.40 6.47
N ASN A 36 16.46 -7.10 6.29
CA ASN A 36 17.71 -6.36 6.21
C ASN A 36 17.57 -5.11 7.08
N LEU A 37 18.10 -5.18 8.29
CA LEU A 37 17.92 -4.18 9.33
C LEU A 37 19.09 -3.19 9.32
N ASN A 38 18.81 -1.93 8.99
CA ASN A 38 19.82 -0.87 8.89
C ASN A 38 19.54 0.23 9.91
N PHE A 39 20.48 0.42 10.84
CA PHE A 39 20.38 1.38 11.93
C PHE A 39 21.71 2.12 12.15
N GLY A 40 21.64 3.26 12.85
CA GLY A 40 22.80 4.02 13.28
C GLY A 40 23.61 3.30 14.37
N ASN A 41 24.33 4.08 15.18
CA ASN A 41 25.19 3.55 16.25
C ASN A 41 24.35 3.02 17.42
N PRO A 42 24.33 1.69 17.70
CA PRO A 42 23.53 1.08 18.75
C PRO A 42 24.04 1.36 20.17
N GLU A 43 25.23 1.93 20.34
CA GLU A 43 25.73 2.39 21.65
C GLU A 43 24.96 3.63 22.16
N ARG A 44 24.23 4.30 21.26
CA ARG A 44 23.29 5.38 21.62
C ARG A 44 21.96 4.77 22.08
N PRO A 45 21.49 5.06 23.29
CA PRO A 45 20.26 4.48 23.83
C PRO A 45 19.02 4.67 22.95
N GLU A 46 18.91 5.83 22.32
CA GLU A 46 17.81 6.16 21.41
C GLU A 46 17.81 5.27 20.16
N ILE A 47 18.97 5.02 19.57
CA ILE A 47 19.12 4.13 18.39
C ILE A 47 18.85 2.68 18.76
N MET A 48 19.36 2.23 19.91
CA MET A 48 19.03 0.91 20.45
C MET A 48 17.52 0.78 20.73
N GLY A 49 16.89 1.84 21.24
CA GLY A 49 15.43 1.90 21.43
C GLY A 49 14.66 1.73 20.12
N GLN A 50 15.07 2.43 19.06
CA GLN A 50 14.49 2.27 17.71
C GLN A 50 14.65 0.84 17.19
N PHE A 51 15.86 0.27 17.31
CA PHE A 51 16.16 -1.10 16.88
C PHE A 51 15.28 -2.14 17.61
N VAL A 52 15.22 -2.07 18.92
CA VAL A 52 14.39 -2.99 19.74
C VAL A 52 12.90 -2.80 19.46
N GLY A 53 12.45 -1.55 19.29
CA GLY A 53 11.06 -1.24 18.92
C GLY A 53 10.68 -1.87 17.59
N ALA A 54 11.50 -1.65 16.54
CA ALA A 54 11.28 -2.21 15.22
C ALA A 54 11.26 -3.76 15.23
N LEU A 55 12.21 -4.40 15.93
CA LEU A 55 12.24 -5.87 16.08
C LEU A 55 10.98 -6.42 16.75
N ARG A 56 10.47 -5.74 17.77
CA ARG A 56 9.22 -6.14 18.43
C ARG A 56 8.03 -6.03 17.48
N GLY A 57 7.94 -4.95 16.71
CA GLY A 57 6.89 -4.76 15.69
C GLY A 57 6.96 -5.84 14.60
N ILE A 58 8.14 -6.10 14.06
CA ILE A 58 8.38 -7.18 13.08
C ILE A 58 7.94 -8.52 13.65
N ALA A 59 8.38 -8.87 14.86
CA ALA A 59 8.05 -10.15 15.49
C ALA A 59 6.55 -10.32 15.73
N ASP A 60 5.85 -9.25 16.09
CA ASP A 60 4.39 -9.26 16.29
C ASP A 60 3.66 -9.51 14.97
N ALA A 61 4.01 -8.76 13.92
CA ALA A 61 3.45 -8.94 12.59
C ALA A 61 3.72 -10.35 12.03
N CYS A 62 4.95 -10.85 12.15
CA CYS A 62 5.31 -12.20 11.71
C CYS A 62 4.46 -13.29 12.36
N ARG A 63 4.18 -13.17 13.67
CA ARG A 63 3.36 -14.14 14.40
C ARG A 63 1.90 -14.11 13.95
N VAL A 64 1.31 -12.92 13.84
CA VAL A 64 -0.11 -12.79 13.50
C VAL A 64 -0.39 -13.14 12.04
N LEU A 65 0.50 -12.74 11.14
CA LEU A 65 0.36 -12.98 9.70
C LEU A 65 0.86 -14.36 9.25
N ASP A 66 1.42 -15.17 10.17
CA ASP A 66 2.06 -16.46 9.84
C ASP A 66 3.12 -16.30 8.73
N PHE A 67 4.02 -15.33 8.93
CA PHE A 67 4.99 -14.91 7.93
C PHE A 67 6.39 -14.84 8.56
N PRO A 68 7.00 -16.00 8.89
CA PRO A 68 8.21 -16.09 9.70
C PRO A 68 9.44 -15.56 8.97
N VAL A 69 10.40 -15.03 9.76
CA VAL A 69 11.75 -14.69 9.29
C VAL A 69 12.54 -16.00 9.10
N VAL A 70 13.07 -16.22 7.89
CA VAL A 70 13.88 -17.41 7.57
C VAL A 70 15.34 -17.03 7.26
N SER A 71 15.62 -15.78 7.01
CA SER A 71 16.94 -15.24 6.71
C SER A 71 16.97 -13.74 7.00
N GLY A 72 18.16 -13.16 7.06
CA GLY A 72 18.32 -11.72 7.17
C GLY A 72 19.73 -11.30 7.49
N ASN A 73 19.93 -9.98 7.59
CA ASN A 73 21.15 -9.40 8.10
C ASN A 73 20.87 -8.14 8.91
N VAL A 74 21.81 -7.74 9.73
CA VAL A 74 21.80 -6.51 10.51
C VAL A 74 23.04 -5.69 10.14
N SER A 75 22.82 -4.43 9.77
CA SER A 75 23.86 -3.44 9.54
C SER A 75 23.70 -2.30 10.56
N LEU A 76 24.71 -2.10 11.38
CA LEU A 76 24.73 -1.09 12.44
C LEU A 76 25.85 -0.07 12.16
N TYR A 77 25.89 1.00 12.97
CA TYR A 77 26.87 2.08 12.81
C TYR A 77 26.77 2.80 11.45
N ASN A 78 25.59 2.81 10.82
CA ASN A 78 25.39 3.52 9.56
C ASN A 78 25.23 5.01 9.84
N GLU A 79 26.31 5.74 9.72
CA GLU A 79 26.40 7.16 10.05
C GLU A 79 27.19 7.93 8.98
N THR A 80 26.83 9.19 8.78
CA THR A 80 27.55 10.14 7.95
C THR A 80 27.73 11.43 8.73
N ASN A 81 28.97 11.89 8.92
CA ASN A 81 29.31 13.11 9.68
C ASN A 81 28.68 13.11 11.10
N GLY A 82 28.72 11.97 11.79
CA GLY A 82 28.17 11.83 13.13
C GLY A 82 26.63 11.79 13.23
N ARG A 83 25.93 11.80 12.11
CA ARG A 83 24.47 11.63 12.04
C ARG A 83 24.12 10.24 11.55
N GLY A 84 23.34 9.51 12.33
CA GLY A 84 22.81 8.20 11.96
C GLY A 84 21.81 8.29 10.82
N ILE A 85 21.69 7.21 10.05
CA ILE A 85 20.58 7.06 9.09
C ILE A 85 19.26 6.93 9.84
N LEU A 86 18.15 7.15 9.14
CA LEU A 86 16.82 6.80 9.66
C LEU A 86 16.74 5.29 9.90
N PRO A 87 15.98 4.83 10.92
CA PRO A 87 15.78 3.41 11.16
C PRO A 87 15.10 2.77 9.95
N THR A 88 15.80 1.85 9.31
CA THR A 88 15.39 1.30 7.99
C THR A 88 15.38 -0.23 8.01
N PRO A 89 14.32 -0.86 8.56
CA PRO A 89 14.07 -2.27 8.28
C PRO A 89 13.56 -2.41 6.84
N SER A 90 14.24 -3.24 6.05
CA SER A 90 13.81 -3.62 4.69
C SER A 90 13.38 -5.08 4.71
N ILE A 91 12.17 -5.37 4.23
CA ILE A 91 11.58 -6.70 4.28
C ILE A 91 11.43 -7.25 2.87
N GLY A 92 12.01 -8.42 2.62
CA GLY A 92 11.77 -9.19 1.41
C GLY A 92 10.77 -10.31 1.68
N GLY A 93 9.62 -10.30 1.00
CA GLY A 93 8.58 -11.32 1.14
C GLY A 93 8.70 -12.42 0.09
N VAL A 94 8.50 -13.67 0.52
CA VAL A 94 8.40 -14.84 -0.37
C VAL A 94 7.00 -15.42 -0.29
N GLY A 95 6.38 -15.62 -1.45
CA GLY A 95 5.06 -16.24 -1.57
C GLY A 95 5.02 -17.33 -2.63
N LEU A 96 4.02 -18.19 -2.55
CA LEU A 96 3.80 -19.28 -3.49
C LEU A 96 2.49 -19.06 -4.25
N LEU A 97 2.58 -19.09 -5.57
CA LEU A 97 1.43 -19.24 -6.46
C LEU A 97 1.26 -20.73 -6.80
N ASP A 98 0.16 -21.32 -6.34
CA ASP A 98 -0.15 -22.73 -6.67
C ASP A 98 -0.43 -22.89 -8.16
N ASP A 99 -0.98 -21.86 -8.78
CA ASP A 99 -1.27 -21.76 -10.21
C ASP A 99 -0.99 -20.34 -10.67
N PHE A 100 0.12 -20.14 -11.39
CA PHE A 100 0.54 -18.81 -11.85
C PHE A 100 -0.45 -18.18 -12.85
N THR A 101 -1.29 -18.97 -13.51
CA THR A 101 -2.32 -18.47 -14.44
C THR A 101 -3.46 -17.76 -13.72
N LYS A 102 -3.55 -17.94 -12.40
CA LYS A 102 -4.51 -17.27 -11.49
C LYS A 102 -3.85 -16.16 -10.68
N SER A 103 -2.88 -15.49 -11.24
CA SER A 103 -2.28 -14.30 -10.66
C SER A 103 -3.03 -13.03 -11.07
N ALA A 104 -2.98 -12.00 -10.24
CA ALA A 104 -3.45 -10.66 -10.56
C ALA A 104 -2.28 -9.72 -10.85
N THR A 105 -2.56 -8.66 -11.59
CA THR A 105 -1.67 -7.50 -11.75
C THR A 105 -2.43 -6.22 -11.45
N LEU A 106 -1.72 -5.13 -11.23
CA LEU A 106 -2.33 -3.84 -10.88
C LEU A 106 -3.05 -3.17 -12.07
N ALA A 107 -2.68 -3.48 -13.31
CA ALA A 107 -3.22 -2.83 -14.50
C ALA A 107 -4.74 -3.05 -14.65
N PHE A 108 -5.53 -1.99 -14.84
CA PHE A 108 -6.94 -2.12 -15.23
C PHE A 108 -7.06 -2.94 -16.53
N LYS A 109 -8.07 -3.80 -16.64
CA LYS A 109 -8.17 -4.79 -17.72
C LYS A 109 -9.19 -4.42 -18.80
N ALA A 110 -10.31 -3.83 -18.40
CA ALA A 110 -11.39 -3.45 -19.31
C ALA A 110 -12.11 -2.19 -18.82
N GLU A 111 -12.78 -1.49 -19.72
CA GLU A 111 -13.70 -0.41 -19.35
C GLU A 111 -15.01 -0.95 -18.77
N GLY A 112 -15.64 -0.18 -17.87
CA GLY A 112 -16.92 -0.53 -17.25
C GLY A 112 -16.83 -1.47 -16.07
N GLU A 113 -15.62 -1.91 -15.67
CA GLU A 113 -15.45 -2.69 -14.45
C GLU A 113 -15.69 -1.83 -13.20
N ALA A 114 -16.31 -2.40 -12.19
CA ALA A 114 -16.49 -1.74 -10.89
C ALA A 114 -15.17 -1.69 -10.13
N ILE A 115 -14.84 -0.53 -9.57
CA ILE A 115 -13.68 -0.32 -8.72
C ILE A 115 -14.14 -0.41 -7.27
N LEU A 116 -13.59 -1.37 -6.53
CA LEU A 116 -13.88 -1.62 -5.13
C LEU A 116 -12.69 -1.20 -4.26
N LEU A 117 -12.98 -0.50 -3.16
CA LEU A 117 -12.04 -0.27 -2.08
C LEU A 117 -12.37 -1.26 -0.95
N ILE A 118 -11.46 -2.18 -0.67
CA ILE A 118 -11.54 -3.15 0.42
C ILE A 118 -10.69 -2.64 1.58
N GLY A 119 -11.24 -2.68 2.78
CA GLY A 119 -10.64 -2.16 4.01
C GLY A 119 -11.22 -0.82 4.43
N GLU A 120 -10.96 -0.43 5.67
CA GLU A 120 -11.48 0.78 6.28
C GLU A 120 -10.58 1.97 5.97
N THR A 121 -11.16 3.11 5.59
CA THR A 121 -10.46 4.38 5.39
C THR A 121 -10.83 5.34 6.51
N LYS A 122 -9.83 5.83 7.24
CA LYS A 122 -9.96 6.84 8.31
C LYS A 122 -9.36 8.18 7.90
N GLY A 123 -8.59 8.20 6.82
CA GLY A 123 -7.92 9.39 6.29
C GLY A 123 -6.66 9.76 7.06
N TRP A 124 -5.85 8.77 7.43
CA TRP A 124 -4.65 8.97 8.24
C TRP A 124 -3.53 9.63 7.43
N LEU A 125 -3.14 10.83 7.83
CA LEU A 125 -2.11 11.63 7.14
C LEU A 125 -0.78 11.72 7.91
N GLY A 126 -0.74 11.31 9.18
CA GLY A 126 0.51 11.33 9.96
C GLY A 126 1.63 10.57 9.26
N GLN A 127 2.80 11.19 9.08
CA GLN A 127 3.97 10.66 8.37
C GLN A 127 3.75 10.31 6.88
N SER A 128 2.65 10.77 6.28
CA SER A 128 2.33 10.46 4.88
C SER A 128 3.22 11.22 3.88
N ILE A 129 3.32 10.68 2.68
CA ILE A 129 3.92 11.36 1.52
C ILE A 129 3.21 12.70 1.26
N TYR A 130 1.88 12.75 1.43
CA TYR A 130 1.12 13.99 1.24
C TYR A 130 1.57 15.11 2.21
N LEU A 131 1.75 14.81 3.49
CA LEU A 131 2.27 15.81 4.43
C LEU A 131 3.68 16.26 4.07
N ARG A 132 4.56 15.32 3.72
CA ARG A 132 5.95 15.63 3.39
C ARG A 132 6.06 16.45 2.11
N ASP A 133 5.50 15.95 1.02
CA ASP A 133 5.80 16.47 -0.32
C ASP A 133 4.86 17.62 -0.74
N VAL A 134 3.62 17.62 -0.24
CA VAL A 134 2.64 18.69 -0.57
C VAL A 134 2.61 19.77 0.50
N CYS A 135 2.69 19.38 1.78
CA CYS A 135 2.57 20.33 2.90
C CYS A 135 3.93 20.75 3.48
N GLY A 136 5.05 20.12 3.10
CA GLY A 136 6.38 20.39 3.65
C GLY A 136 6.51 20.04 5.15
N ARG A 137 5.76 19.04 5.64
CA ARG A 137 5.66 18.68 7.06
C ARG A 137 5.92 17.19 7.24
N GLU A 138 6.81 16.86 8.16
CA GLU A 138 7.07 15.48 8.59
C GLU A 138 6.70 15.37 10.07
N GLU A 139 5.45 14.99 10.36
CA GLU A 139 4.91 15.00 11.73
C GLU A 139 3.77 14.00 11.91
N GLY A 140 3.36 13.83 13.15
CA GLY A 140 2.29 12.92 13.56
C GLY A 140 2.77 11.48 13.76
N ALA A 141 1.90 10.65 14.30
CA ALA A 141 2.14 9.22 14.41
C ALA A 141 1.94 8.53 13.04
N PRO A 142 2.63 7.42 12.75
CA PRO A 142 2.34 6.61 11.57
C PRO A 142 0.94 5.99 11.70
N PRO A 143 0.32 5.56 10.57
CA PRO A 143 -0.96 4.88 10.63
C PRO A 143 -0.84 3.59 11.44
N PRO A 144 -1.78 3.33 12.37
CA PRO A 144 -1.76 2.09 13.15
C PRO A 144 -2.01 0.88 12.26
N VAL A 145 -1.30 -0.22 12.55
CA VAL A 145 -1.41 -1.48 11.82
C VAL A 145 -2.29 -2.45 12.61
N ASP A 146 -3.52 -2.67 12.12
CA ASP A 146 -4.41 -3.74 12.60
C ASP A 146 -4.09 -5.04 11.85
N LEU A 147 -3.26 -5.87 12.45
CA LEU A 147 -2.81 -7.13 11.85
C LEU A 147 -3.95 -8.14 11.61
N ALA A 148 -5.03 -8.08 12.40
CA ALA A 148 -6.20 -8.93 12.18
C ALA A 148 -6.97 -8.48 10.93
N ALA A 149 -7.12 -7.16 10.73
CA ALA A 149 -7.69 -6.59 9.51
C ALA A 149 -6.80 -6.87 8.29
N GLU A 150 -5.48 -6.73 8.42
CA GLU A 150 -4.52 -7.10 7.36
C GLU A 150 -4.76 -8.52 6.87
N LYS A 151 -4.74 -9.48 7.79
CA LYS A 151 -4.92 -10.88 7.46
C LYS A 151 -6.29 -11.16 6.84
N ARG A 152 -7.37 -10.69 7.47
CA ARG A 152 -8.74 -10.90 7.00
C ARG A 152 -8.96 -10.34 5.60
N ASN A 153 -8.60 -9.08 5.38
CA ASN A 153 -8.83 -8.41 4.11
C ASN A 153 -7.98 -9.04 2.99
N GLY A 154 -6.71 -9.32 3.27
CA GLY A 154 -5.83 -9.95 2.29
C GLY A 154 -6.20 -11.40 1.96
N ASP A 155 -6.63 -12.21 2.93
CA ASP A 155 -7.11 -13.57 2.68
C ASP A 155 -8.32 -13.57 1.73
N VAL A 156 -9.21 -12.58 1.88
CA VAL A 156 -10.37 -12.38 1.00
C VAL A 156 -9.93 -11.96 -0.40
N VAL A 157 -9.04 -10.98 -0.52
CA VAL A 157 -8.52 -10.50 -1.82
C VAL A 157 -7.85 -11.65 -2.57
N ARG A 158 -6.99 -12.43 -1.90
CA ARG A 158 -6.36 -13.61 -2.48
C ARG A 158 -7.39 -14.65 -2.93
N GLY A 159 -8.46 -14.85 -2.16
CA GLY A 159 -9.59 -15.71 -2.55
C GLY A 159 -10.29 -15.23 -3.81
N MET A 160 -10.51 -13.91 -3.96
CA MET A 160 -11.10 -13.31 -5.17
C MET A 160 -10.21 -13.51 -6.41
N ILE A 161 -8.90 -13.35 -6.25
CA ILE A 161 -7.92 -13.58 -7.34
C ILE A 161 -7.98 -15.05 -7.78
N ARG A 162 -7.89 -15.99 -6.86
CA ARG A 162 -7.92 -17.44 -7.13
C ARG A 162 -9.23 -17.90 -7.79
N ALA A 163 -10.33 -17.25 -7.43
CA ALA A 163 -11.64 -17.51 -8.03
C ALA A 163 -11.82 -16.86 -9.42
N GLY A 164 -10.89 -16.02 -9.86
CA GLY A 164 -11.00 -15.27 -11.11
C GLY A 164 -12.08 -14.17 -11.08
N THR A 165 -12.48 -13.75 -9.89
CA THR A 165 -13.47 -12.68 -9.68
C THR A 165 -12.82 -11.30 -9.71
N ALA A 166 -11.62 -11.17 -9.13
CA ALA A 166 -10.82 -9.96 -9.25
C ALA A 166 -10.14 -9.92 -10.64
N THR A 167 -10.25 -8.79 -11.34
CA THR A 167 -9.63 -8.58 -12.67
C THR A 167 -8.32 -7.83 -12.55
N ALA A 168 -8.22 -6.85 -11.64
CA ALA A 168 -6.97 -6.19 -11.25
C ALA A 168 -6.97 -5.97 -9.73
N VAL A 169 -5.79 -5.96 -9.14
CA VAL A 169 -5.60 -5.76 -7.70
C VAL A 169 -4.36 -4.91 -7.45
N HIS A 170 -4.49 -3.95 -6.55
CA HIS A 170 -3.38 -3.18 -5.99
C HIS A 170 -3.58 -3.02 -4.48
N ASP A 171 -2.54 -3.19 -3.68
CA ASP A 171 -2.58 -2.78 -2.29
C ASP A 171 -2.41 -1.26 -2.16
N LEU A 172 -2.80 -0.69 -1.03
CA LEU A 172 -2.60 0.71 -0.76
C LEU A 172 -1.42 0.89 0.21
N SER A 173 -0.51 1.79 -0.15
CA SER A 173 0.66 2.15 0.64
C SER A 173 0.97 3.65 0.53
N ASP A 174 2.21 4.03 0.28
CA ASP A 174 2.67 5.41 0.13
C ASP A 174 1.82 6.20 -0.89
N GLY A 175 1.35 7.39 -0.48
CA GLY A 175 0.52 8.26 -1.29
C GLY A 175 -0.98 7.91 -1.31
N GLY A 176 -1.40 6.80 -0.72
CA GLY A 176 -2.79 6.45 -0.50
C GLY A 176 -3.58 6.03 -1.75
N LEU A 177 -4.90 6.21 -1.68
CA LEU A 177 -5.85 5.67 -2.65
C LEU A 177 -5.67 6.25 -4.06
N LEU A 178 -5.50 7.56 -4.18
CA LEU A 178 -5.45 8.20 -5.49
C LEU A 178 -4.17 7.88 -6.25
N VAL A 179 -3.05 7.69 -5.56
CA VAL A 179 -1.79 7.26 -6.17
C VAL A 179 -1.93 5.83 -6.72
N ALA A 180 -2.45 4.90 -5.92
CA ALA A 180 -2.70 3.52 -6.38
C ALA A 180 -3.62 3.47 -7.62
N LEU A 181 -4.70 4.26 -7.63
CA LEU A 181 -5.61 4.36 -8.79
C LEU A 181 -4.91 4.94 -10.03
N ALA A 182 -4.04 5.93 -9.85
CA ALA A 182 -3.25 6.51 -10.94
C ALA A 182 -2.26 5.48 -11.53
N GLU A 183 -1.61 4.68 -10.68
CA GLU A 183 -0.71 3.60 -11.09
C GLU A 183 -1.46 2.52 -11.86
N MET A 184 -2.64 2.10 -11.37
CA MET A 184 -3.50 1.13 -12.06
C MET A 184 -3.95 1.64 -13.42
N ALA A 185 -4.34 2.92 -13.51
CA ALA A 185 -4.75 3.56 -14.76
C ALA A 185 -3.60 3.66 -15.76
N MET A 186 -2.41 4.11 -15.31
CA MET A 186 -1.22 4.17 -16.17
C MET A 186 -0.80 2.80 -16.69
N ALA A 187 -0.82 1.77 -15.83
CA ALA A 187 -0.41 0.43 -16.20
C ALA A 187 -1.38 -0.22 -17.20
N GLY A 188 -2.70 0.01 -17.05
CA GLY A 188 -3.74 -0.51 -17.93
C GLY A 188 -4.02 0.35 -19.16
N ASN A 189 -3.55 1.59 -19.16
CA ASN A 189 -3.94 2.63 -20.13
C ASN A 189 -5.47 2.81 -20.25
N ILE A 190 -6.16 2.66 -19.14
CA ILE A 190 -7.60 2.81 -18.96
C ILE A 190 -7.83 3.75 -17.78
N GLY A 191 -8.66 4.78 -17.95
CA GLY A 191 -8.96 5.73 -16.91
C GLY A 191 -9.93 5.20 -15.86
N ALA A 192 -10.34 6.10 -14.98
CA ALA A 192 -11.33 5.82 -13.94
C ALA A 192 -12.27 7.02 -13.75
N VAL A 193 -13.55 6.74 -13.55
CA VAL A 193 -14.54 7.71 -13.09
C VAL A 193 -14.89 7.35 -11.66
N LEU A 194 -14.52 8.22 -10.74
CA LEU A 194 -14.58 8.00 -9.30
C LEU A 194 -15.68 8.86 -8.67
N ASP A 195 -16.32 8.31 -7.66
CA ASP A 195 -17.25 9.04 -6.81
C ASP A 195 -16.51 10.09 -5.96
N ALA A 196 -17.24 11.09 -5.45
CA ALA A 196 -16.66 12.05 -4.50
C ALA A 196 -16.29 11.37 -3.18
N ALA A 197 -15.32 11.93 -2.47
CA ALA A 197 -14.98 11.48 -1.12
C ALA A 197 -16.22 11.53 -0.20
N PRO A 198 -16.40 10.52 0.70
CA PRO A 198 -17.50 10.53 1.66
C PRO A 198 -17.44 11.78 2.56
N ALA A 199 -18.58 12.40 2.84
CA ALA A 199 -18.63 13.62 3.65
C ALA A 199 -18.08 13.48 5.09
N ALA A 200 -17.96 12.25 5.59
CA ALA A 200 -17.43 11.95 6.92
C ALA A 200 -15.90 12.06 7.01
N ILE A 201 -15.19 12.09 5.89
CA ILE A 201 -13.73 12.15 5.83
C ILE A 201 -13.31 13.33 4.97
N VAL A 202 -12.35 14.13 5.45
CA VAL A 202 -11.83 15.24 4.65
C VAL A 202 -11.24 14.74 3.33
N PRO A 203 -11.51 15.39 2.19
CA PRO A 203 -11.15 14.84 0.86
C PRO A 203 -9.68 14.46 0.72
N HIS A 204 -8.75 15.30 1.15
CA HIS A 204 -7.31 14.99 1.09
C HIS A 204 -6.92 13.83 2.00
N GLY A 205 -7.59 13.62 3.15
CA GLY A 205 -7.41 12.43 3.98
C GLY A 205 -7.94 11.17 3.30
N TYR A 206 -9.10 11.25 2.64
CA TYR A 206 -9.66 10.10 1.93
C TYR A 206 -8.78 9.65 0.76
N TRP A 207 -8.31 10.59 -0.06
CA TRP A 207 -7.56 10.29 -1.27
C TRP A 207 -6.08 9.99 -1.04
N PHE A 208 -5.45 10.66 -0.07
CA PHE A 208 -4.00 10.58 0.19
C PHE A 208 -3.64 10.02 1.56
N GLY A 209 -4.63 9.64 2.37
CA GLY A 209 -4.40 8.96 3.63
C GLY A 209 -3.76 7.59 3.42
N GLU A 210 -2.77 7.26 4.25
CA GLU A 210 -1.98 6.02 4.15
C GLU A 210 -2.47 4.95 5.15
N ASP A 211 -3.79 4.90 5.39
CA ASP A 211 -4.40 3.84 6.21
C ASP A 211 -4.01 2.46 5.69
N GLN A 212 -3.77 1.55 6.62
CA GLN A 212 -3.26 0.21 6.34
C GLN A 212 -4.40 -0.79 6.04
N ALA A 213 -4.06 -2.03 5.69
CA ALA A 213 -5.00 -3.14 5.42
C ALA A 213 -6.00 -2.87 4.28
N ARG A 214 -5.61 -2.09 3.27
CA ARG A 214 -6.50 -1.71 2.17
C ARG A 214 -6.00 -2.20 0.81
N TYR A 215 -7.00 -2.48 -0.07
CA TYR A 215 -6.76 -2.86 -1.46
C TYR A 215 -7.75 -2.17 -2.39
N VAL A 216 -7.30 -1.82 -3.60
CA VAL A 216 -8.16 -1.55 -4.74
C VAL A 216 -8.30 -2.84 -5.54
N VAL A 217 -9.54 -3.23 -5.82
CA VAL A 217 -9.86 -4.42 -6.61
C VAL A 217 -10.86 -4.03 -7.69
N THR A 218 -10.62 -4.44 -8.93
CA THR A 218 -11.65 -4.34 -9.97
C THR A 218 -12.36 -5.66 -10.18
N VAL A 219 -13.65 -5.57 -10.48
CA VAL A 219 -14.50 -6.73 -10.77
C VAL A 219 -15.41 -6.41 -11.95
N ARG A 220 -15.77 -7.42 -12.74
CA ARG A 220 -16.76 -7.26 -13.80
C ARG A 220 -18.09 -6.78 -13.22
N ASP A 221 -18.79 -5.92 -13.90
CA ASP A 221 -20.09 -5.38 -13.46
C ASP A 221 -21.11 -6.50 -13.14
N ALA A 222 -21.08 -7.58 -13.91
CA ALA A 222 -21.92 -8.75 -13.68
C ALA A 222 -21.65 -9.48 -12.33
N ASP A 223 -20.44 -9.40 -11.83
CA ASP A 223 -20.03 -10.07 -10.57
C ASP A 223 -20.23 -9.18 -9.34
N LEU A 224 -20.43 -7.87 -9.52
CA LEU A 224 -20.42 -6.85 -8.48
C LEU A 224 -21.35 -7.16 -7.30
N LEU A 225 -22.64 -7.40 -7.58
CA LEU A 225 -23.63 -7.63 -6.51
C LEU A 225 -23.32 -8.88 -5.70
N GLY A 226 -22.86 -9.94 -6.36
CA GLY A 226 -22.43 -11.18 -5.70
C GLY A 226 -21.22 -10.97 -4.79
N VAL A 227 -20.25 -10.18 -5.24
CA VAL A 227 -19.05 -9.82 -4.46
C VAL A 227 -19.44 -9.00 -3.24
N LEU A 228 -20.18 -7.90 -3.41
CA LEU A 228 -20.60 -7.05 -2.30
C LEU A 228 -21.41 -7.81 -1.25
N SER A 229 -22.31 -8.69 -1.68
CA SER A 229 -23.11 -9.53 -0.78
C SER A 229 -22.23 -10.48 0.03
N LYS A 230 -21.26 -11.14 -0.60
CA LYS A 230 -20.30 -12.03 0.08
C LYS A 230 -19.43 -11.29 1.10
N LEU A 231 -18.86 -10.15 0.71
CA LEU A 231 -18.00 -9.36 1.60
C LEU A 231 -18.78 -8.84 2.81
N LYS A 232 -20.01 -8.38 2.61
CA LYS A 232 -20.91 -7.98 3.69
C LYS A 232 -21.22 -9.13 4.66
N ALA A 233 -21.47 -10.33 4.15
CA ALA A 233 -21.79 -11.49 4.97
C ALA A 233 -20.66 -11.95 5.89
N ILE A 234 -19.40 -11.65 5.53
CA ILE A 234 -18.19 -11.94 6.32
C ILE A 234 -17.61 -10.70 7.00
N GLU A 235 -18.37 -9.60 7.03
CA GLU A 235 -18.01 -8.34 7.71
C GLU A 235 -16.67 -7.74 7.26
N VAL A 236 -16.31 -7.89 5.98
CA VAL A 236 -15.15 -7.22 5.39
C VAL A 236 -15.60 -5.87 4.83
N PRO A 237 -15.05 -4.75 5.31
CA PRO A 237 -15.36 -3.43 4.78
C PRO A 237 -15.06 -3.37 3.29
N CYS A 238 -16.06 -3.02 2.49
CA CYS A 238 -15.93 -2.87 1.04
C CYS A 238 -16.93 -1.83 0.54
N VAL A 239 -16.46 -0.95 -0.33
CA VAL A 239 -17.28 0.06 -0.99
C VAL A 239 -16.89 0.15 -2.47
N GLN A 240 -17.89 0.26 -3.34
CA GLN A 240 -17.66 0.68 -4.72
C GLN A 240 -17.34 2.17 -4.71
N ILE A 241 -16.25 2.56 -5.38
CA ILE A 241 -15.75 3.94 -5.43
C ILE A 241 -15.77 4.52 -6.84
N GLY A 242 -16.20 3.76 -7.83
CA GLY A 242 -16.27 4.19 -9.21
C GLY A 242 -16.25 3.05 -10.21
N LYS A 243 -15.95 3.40 -11.45
CA LYS A 243 -15.78 2.46 -12.57
C LYS A 243 -14.57 2.81 -13.41
N THR A 244 -13.97 1.81 -14.04
CA THR A 244 -12.91 1.98 -15.04
C THR A 244 -13.47 2.52 -16.35
N GLY A 245 -12.72 3.36 -17.06
CA GLY A 245 -13.06 3.83 -18.39
C GLY A 245 -12.45 5.18 -18.76
N GLY A 246 -12.38 5.43 -20.06
CA GLY A 246 -11.81 6.64 -20.64
C GLY A 246 -10.29 6.75 -20.58
N ASP A 247 -9.78 7.96 -20.84
CA ASP A 247 -8.33 8.27 -20.92
C ASP A 247 -7.82 9.14 -19.77
N ALA A 248 -8.62 9.27 -18.69
CA ALA A 248 -8.34 10.13 -17.55
C ALA A 248 -8.80 9.52 -16.23
N VAL A 249 -8.20 9.93 -15.13
CA VAL A 249 -8.72 9.73 -13.78
C VAL A 249 -9.55 10.96 -13.44
N THR A 250 -10.83 10.75 -13.16
CA THR A 250 -11.83 11.80 -12.90
C THR A 250 -12.52 11.54 -11.57
N ILE A 251 -12.47 12.47 -10.66
CA ILE A 251 -13.25 12.44 -9.41
C ILE A 251 -14.50 13.33 -9.62
N ALA A 252 -15.64 12.87 -9.15
CA ALA A 252 -16.88 13.65 -9.27
C ALA A 252 -16.73 15.05 -8.65
N GLY A 253 -16.99 16.07 -9.44
CA GLY A 253 -16.81 17.48 -9.05
C GLY A 253 -15.43 18.08 -9.29
N GLU A 254 -14.45 17.27 -9.72
CA GLU A 254 -13.08 17.72 -9.98
C GLU A 254 -12.73 17.69 -11.47
N GLN A 255 -11.65 18.37 -11.82
CA GLN A 255 -11.13 18.35 -13.19
C GLN A 255 -10.43 17.00 -13.50
N PRO A 256 -10.67 16.42 -14.69
CA PRO A 256 -10.04 15.17 -15.09
C PRO A 256 -8.51 15.33 -15.25
N VAL A 257 -7.76 14.34 -14.81
CA VAL A 257 -6.32 14.25 -15.04
C VAL A 257 -6.04 13.14 -16.04
N LYS A 258 -5.57 13.50 -17.23
CA LYS A 258 -5.27 12.53 -18.29
C LYS A 258 -4.15 11.57 -17.89
N ILE A 259 -4.29 10.31 -18.28
CA ILE A 259 -3.27 9.26 -18.06
C ILE A 259 -1.93 9.69 -18.66
N GLU A 260 -1.93 10.31 -19.85
CA GLU A 260 -0.71 10.82 -20.48
C GLU A 260 0.04 11.80 -19.58
N LYS A 261 -0.68 12.72 -18.91
CA LYS A 261 -0.08 13.67 -17.98
C LYS A 261 0.50 12.98 -16.75
N LEU A 262 -0.22 11.99 -16.20
CA LEU A 262 0.26 11.18 -15.06
C LEU A 262 1.53 10.42 -15.44
N ARG A 263 1.51 9.74 -16.59
CA ARG A 263 2.66 8.99 -17.12
C ARG A 263 3.86 9.91 -17.38
N HIS A 264 3.63 11.08 -17.96
CA HIS A 264 4.70 12.04 -18.19
C HIS A 264 5.36 12.45 -16.86
N ALA A 265 4.57 12.78 -15.84
CA ALA A 265 5.08 13.15 -14.53
C ALA A 265 5.89 12.02 -13.88
N PHE A 266 5.41 10.78 -13.99
CA PHE A 266 6.03 9.61 -13.36
C PHE A 266 7.30 9.14 -14.11
N GLU A 267 7.23 8.99 -15.44
CA GLU A 267 8.29 8.37 -16.23
C GLU A 267 9.40 9.35 -16.65
N ARG A 268 9.10 10.67 -16.75
CA ARG A 268 10.06 11.66 -17.28
C ARG A 268 10.95 12.26 -16.22
N TRP A 269 10.54 12.26 -14.96
CA TRP A 269 11.30 12.92 -13.91
C TRP A 269 12.77 12.45 -13.84
N LEU A 270 13.00 11.15 -13.73
CA LEU A 270 14.36 10.62 -13.62
C LEU A 270 15.18 10.80 -14.89
N PRO A 271 14.70 10.50 -16.12
CA PRO A 271 15.42 10.82 -17.35
C PRO A 271 15.76 12.31 -17.48
N ASP A 272 14.86 13.21 -17.14
CA ASP A 272 15.09 14.65 -17.26
C ASP A 272 16.09 15.15 -16.20
N TYR A 273 16.00 14.67 -14.97
CA TYR A 273 16.99 14.90 -13.91
C TYR A 273 18.39 14.44 -14.33
N MET A 274 18.51 13.21 -14.84
CA MET A 274 19.80 12.67 -15.33
C MET A 274 20.35 13.41 -16.54
N ALA A 275 19.49 14.03 -17.33
CA ALA A 275 19.86 14.88 -18.47
C ALA A 275 20.14 16.35 -18.08
N GLY A 276 20.05 16.69 -16.80
CA GLY A 276 20.26 18.07 -16.31
C GLY A 276 19.20 19.07 -16.80
N LYS A 277 17.96 18.62 -17.00
CA LYS A 277 16.85 19.44 -17.50
C LYS A 277 15.91 19.94 -16.39
N ASN A 278 16.19 19.61 -15.13
CA ASN A 278 15.44 20.06 -13.94
C ASN A 278 16.21 21.14 -13.17
#